data_2116fd853445b8034fc8873adb4de31e
#
_entry.id   2116fd853445b8034fc8873adb4de31e
#
_cell.length_a   1.000
_cell.length_b   1.000
_cell.length_c   1.000
_cell.angle_alpha   90.00
_cell.angle_beta   90.00
_cell.angle_gamma   90.00
#
_symmetry.space_group_name_H-M   'P 1'
#
loop_
_entity.id
_entity.type
_entity.pdbx_description
1 polymer ?
#
loop_
_entity_poly.entity_id
_entity_poly.type
_entity_poly.pdbx_seq_one_letter_code
_entity_poly.pdbx_strand_id
1 'polypeptide(L)'
;MLPEENSSQSQSASQMFFPDQELGTFDTLVDIVAKLRAPKGCPWDREQTHDSLKRNLLEESYEVMEAIDQGNPDILSEELGDLMVQVVFHADIAREAGDFQLEDVLRSINSKLIRRHPHVFGDGKAENAREVEKNWEQIKAEERQAKGESKSPVEGSPIDLPALAYAQLMQDRVGKAGFEWDDISGVLDKLVEEVAEFRVASTAEEKEHELGDLLFTIVNLTRWTGAHAEDVFRQANQRFSRRYLSMESLAEERGRDFNGLTLNQKEDLWREAKKIVG
;
A
#
# COMPACT_ATOMS: atom_id res chain seq x y z
N MET A 1 50.89 -21.87 -6.87
CA MET A 1 49.99 -22.87 -7.42
C MET A 1 49.04 -23.24 -6.28
N LEU A 2 47.93 -22.55 -6.13
CA LEU A 2 46.87 -22.86 -5.18
C LEU A 2 45.65 -23.29 -6.02
N PRO A 3 44.88 -24.30 -5.63
CA PRO A 3 43.81 -24.84 -6.45
C PRO A 3 42.58 -23.91 -6.41
N GLU A 4 41.98 -23.70 -7.58
CA GLU A 4 40.68 -23.09 -7.77
C GLU A 4 39.62 -23.99 -7.16
N GLU A 5 38.97 -23.56 -6.08
CA GLU A 5 37.77 -24.21 -5.53
C GLU A 5 36.49 -23.65 -6.16
N ASN A 6 35.97 -24.47 -7.02
CA ASN A 6 34.55 -24.81 -7.21
C ASN A 6 33.45 -23.76 -6.81
N SER A 7 33.15 -22.89 -7.75
CA SER A 7 31.89 -22.11 -7.79
C SER A 7 30.72 -22.85 -8.48
N SER A 8 30.80 -24.16 -8.68
CA SER A 8 29.84 -24.94 -9.47
C SER A 8 28.83 -25.78 -8.66
N GLN A 9 28.77 -25.65 -7.31
CA GLN A 9 27.90 -26.49 -6.48
C GLN A 9 26.58 -25.85 -6.04
N SER A 10 26.39 -24.55 -6.19
CA SER A 10 25.13 -23.89 -5.78
C SER A 10 24.02 -23.89 -6.86
N GLN A 11 24.37 -24.10 -8.12
CA GLN A 11 23.40 -24.18 -9.23
C GLN A 11 22.72 -25.55 -9.40
N SER A 12 23.21 -26.60 -8.75
CA SER A 12 22.75 -27.97 -9.03
C SER A 12 21.51 -28.43 -8.23
N ALA A 13 21.11 -27.72 -7.17
CA ALA A 13 20.01 -28.14 -6.31
C ALA A 13 18.64 -27.67 -6.84
N SER A 14 18.54 -26.49 -7.43
CA SER A 14 17.30 -25.98 -8.02
C SER A 14 16.92 -26.67 -9.33
N GLN A 15 17.88 -27.12 -10.12
CA GLN A 15 17.65 -27.87 -11.37
C GLN A 15 17.03 -29.26 -11.17
N MET A 16 16.99 -29.77 -9.93
CA MET A 16 16.52 -31.14 -9.64
C MET A 16 14.99 -31.28 -9.52
N PHE A 17 14.25 -30.19 -9.33
CA PHE A 17 12.80 -30.24 -9.10
C PHE A 17 11.96 -29.55 -10.17
N PHE A 18 12.46 -28.46 -10.73
CA PHE A 18 11.79 -27.69 -11.77
C PHE A 18 12.79 -27.26 -12.83
N PRO A 19 12.60 -27.55 -14.12
CA PRO A 19 13.45 -27.03 -15.20
C PRO A 19 13.36 -25.51 -15.27
N ASP A 20 14.47 -24.83 -15.61
CA ASP A 20 14.51 -23.35 -15.72
C ASP A 20 13.39 -22.78 -16.60
N GLN A 21 12.99 -23.50 -17.64
CA GLN A 21 11.91 -23.09 -18.54
C GLN A 21 10.54 -23.05 -17.87
N GLU A 22 10.33 -23.77 -16.79
CA GLU A 22 9.08 -23.81 -16.02
C GLU A 22 9.06 -22.80 -14.89
N LEU A 23 10.22 -22.30 -14.43
CA LEU A 23 10.30 -21.33 -13.33
C LEU A 23 9.58 -20.01 -13.62
N GLY A 24 9.35 -19.66 -14.86
CA GLY A 24 8.61 -18.46 -15.27
C GLY A 24 7.10 -18.61 -15.34
N THR A 25 6.51 -19.68 -14.79
CA THR A 25 5.07 -19.91 -14.87
C THR A 25 4.38 -19.79 -13.51
N PHE A 26 3.13 -19.33 -13.54
CA PHE A 26 2.33 -19.21 -12.32
C PHE A 26 2.00 -20.58 -11.70
N ASP A 27 1.79 -21.59 -12.54
CA ASP A 27 1.52 -22.96 -12.08
C ASP A 27 2.70 -23.53 -11.30
N THR A 28 3.92 -23.23 -11.73
CA THR A 28 5.13 -23.62 -10.98
C THR A 28 5.20 -22.96 -9.60
N LEU A 29 4.82 -21.70 -9.47
CA LEU A 29 4.74 -21.04 -8.15
C LEU A 29 3.72 -21.76 -7.24
N VAL A 30 2.56 -22.12 -7.77
CA VAL A 30 1.54 -22.89 -7.04
C VAL A 30 2.09 -24.24 -6.57
N ASP A 31 2.78 -24.97 -7.45
CA ASP A 31 3.38 -26.26 -7.12
C ASP A 31 4.50 -26.14 -6.08
N ILE A 32 5.31 -25.07 -6.15
CA ILE A 32 6.35 -24.80 -5.15
C ILE A 32 5.72 -24.58 -3.77
N VAL A 33 4.72 -23.72 -3.65
CA VAL A 33 4.05 -23.44 -2.37
C VAL A 33 3.37 -24.69 -1.82
N ALA A 34 2.66 -25.43 -2.66
CA ALA A 34 2.04 -26.72 -2.26
C ALA A 34 3.09 -27.71 -1.74
N LYS A 35 4.28 -27.74 -2.34
CA LYS A 35 5.39 -28.61 -1.93
C LYS A 35 6.03 -28.15 -0.62
N LEU A 36 6.20 -26.84 -0.42
CA LEU A 36 6.68 -26.29 0.84
C LEU A 36 5.76 -26.63 2.01
N ARG A 37 4.44 -26.60 1.78
CA ARG A 37 3.42 -26.91 2.79
C ARG A 37 3.07 -28.40 2.93
N ALA A 38 3.56 -29.26 2.05
CA ALA A 38 3.33 -30.70 2.12
C ALA A 38 3.88 -31.32 3.44
N PRO A 39 3.41 -32.52 3.88
CA PRO A 39 3.85 -33.15 5.12
C PRO A 39 5.36 -33.34 5.29
N LYS A 40 6.11 -33.41 4.18
CA LYS A 40 7.57 -33.49 4.15
C LYS A 40 8.24 -32.19 3.69
N GLY A 41 7.48 -31.12 3.57
CA GLY A 41 7.96 -29.80 3.17
C GLY A 41 8.62 -29.02 4.30
N CYS A 42 8.64 -27.70 4.19
CA CYS A 42 9.25 -26.83 5.16
C CYS A 42 8.39 -26.75 6.45
N PRO A 43 8.94 -27.02 7.63
CA PRO A 43 8.18 -26.93 8.88
C PRO A 43 7.59 -25.54 9.14
N TRP A 44 8.33 -24.48 8.82
CA TRP A 44 7.89 -23.10 9.00
C TRP A 44 6.69 -22.76 8.11
N ASP A 45 6.74 -23.12 6.83
CA ASP A 45 5.67 -22.83 5.86
C ASP A 45 4.38 -23.60 6.20
N ARG A 46 4.52 -24.79 6.77
CA ARG A 46 3.38 -25.63 7.21
C ARG A 46 2.64 -25.07 8.41
N GLU A 47 3.32 -24.33 9.28
CA GLU A 47 2.75 -23.72 10.48
C GLU A 47 2.03 -22.40 10.17
N GLN A 48 2.19 -21.86 8.96
CA GLN A 48 1.55 -20.59 8.60
C GLN A 48 0.03 -20.70 8.54
N THR A 49 -0.62 -19.65 9.00
CA THR A 49 -2.07 -19.45 8.98
C THR A 49 -2.40 -18.13 8.31
N HIS A 50 -3.67 -17.93 7.97
CA HIS A 50 -4.12 -16.61 7.48
C HIS A 50 -3.73 -15.46 8.42
N ASP A 51 -3.79 -15.69 9.72
CA ASP A 51 -3.47 -14.71 10.75
C ASP A 51 -1.97 -14.43 10.85
N SER A 52 -1.13 -15.45 10.80
CA SER A 52 0.33 -15.27 10.89
C SER A 52 0.89 -14.53 9.68
N LEU A 53 0.29 -14.68 8.51
CA LEU A 53 0.73 -14.04 7.26
C LEU A 53 0.20 -12.61 7.05
N LYS A 54 -0.70 -12.10 7.89
CA LYS A 54 -1.20 -10.72 7.77
C LYS A 54 -0.08 -9.69 7.76
N ARG A 55 0.92 -9.88 8.64
CA ARG A 55 2.06 -8.96 8.73
C ARG A 55 2.90 -9.00 7.46
N ASN A 56 3.21 -10.19 6.95
CA ASN A 56 3.98 -10.35 5.72
C ASN A 56 3.26 -9.73 4.53
N LEU A 57 1.95 -10.00 4.36
CA LEU A 57 1.15 -9.38 3.30
C LEU A 57 1.20 -7.85 3.33
N LEU A 58 1.19 -7.25 4.52
CA LEU A 58 1.31 -5.82 4.69
C LEU A 58 2.72 -5.33 4.33
N GLU A 59 3.76 -6.04 4.77
CA GLU A 59 5.18 -5.76 4.50
C GLU A 59 5.44 -5.78 2.99
N GLU A 60 5.11 -6.87 2.28
CA GLU A 60 5.24 -6.97 0.82
C GLU A 60 4.48 -5.87 0.08
N SER A 61 3.28 -5.50 0.58
CA SER A 61 2.51 -4.41 -0.03
C SER A 61 3.22 -3.06 0.08
N TYR A 62 3.94 -2.79 1.17
CA TYR A 62 4.72 -1.58 1.35
C TYR A 62 6.03 -1.61 0.55
N GLU A 63 6.67 -2.76 0.40
CA GLU A 63 7.87 -2.95 -0.41
C GLU A 63 7.58 -2.73 -1.90
N VAL A 64 6.44 -3.23 -2.40
CA VAL A 64 5.94 -2.88 -3.74
C VAL A 64 5.75 -1.35 -3.90
N MET A 65 5.14 -0.67 -2.91
CA MET A 65 4.96 0.79 -2.97
C MET A 65 6.30 1.52 -2.95
N GLU A 66 7.26 1.07 -2.15
CA GLU A 66 8.60 1.66 -2.10
C GLU A 66 9.35 1.46 -3.42
N ALA A 67 9.27 0.29 -4.03
CA ALA A 67 9.86 0.00 -5.34
C ALA A 67 9.28 0.90 -6.45
N ILE A 68 7.98 1.17 -6.41
CA ILE A 68 7.31 2.12 -7.33
C ILE A 68 7.85 3.54 -7.11
N ASP A 69 7.98 3.98 -5.87
CA ASP A 69 8.51 5.32 -5.55
C ASP A 69 9.97 5.50 -5.97
N GLN A 70 10.77 4.45 -5.88
CA GLN A 70 12.16 4.44 -6.32
C GLN A 70 12.29 4.44 -7.85
N GLY A 71 11.24 4.04 -8.57
CA GLY A 71 11.24 3.91 -10.03
C GLY A 71 12.21 2.82 -10.52
N ASN A 72 12.47 1.80 -9.69
CA ASN A 72 13.37 0.70 -10.02
C ASN A 72 12.57 -0.54 -10.48
N PRO A 73 12.59 -0.87 -11.79
CA PRO A 73 11.80 -1.97 -12.32
C PRO A 73 12.28 -3.36 -11.84
N ASP A 74 13.56 -3.51 -11.51
CA ASP A 74 14.10 -4.80 -11.07
C ASP A 74 13.58 -5.12 -9.64
N ILE A 75 13.66 -4.15 -8.73
CA ILE A 75 13.10 -4.28 -7.37
C ILE A 75 11.58 -4.47 -7.46
N LEU A 76 10.88 -3.68 -8.28
CA LEU A 76 9.44 -3.83 -8.43
C LEU A 76 9.05 -5.24 -8.93
N SER A 77 9.86 -5.83 -9.80
CA SER A 77 9.61 -7.20 -10.28
C SER A 77 9.78 -8.23 -9.17
N GLU A 78 10.75 -8.05 -8.27
CA GLU A 78 11.01 -8.91 -7.11
C GLU A 78 9.83 -8.82 -6.13
N GLU A 79 9.47 -7.62 -5.68
CA GLU A 79 8.41 -7.39 -4.68
C GLU A 79 7.02 -7.83 -5.19
N LEU A 80 6.74 -7.68 -6.49
CA LEU A 80 5.52 -8.25 -7.09
C LEU A 80 5.50 -9.78 -7.02
N GLY A 81 6.66 -10.42 -7.12
CA GLY A 81 6.80 -11.87 -6.92
C GLY A 81 6.44 -12.27 -5.50
N ASP A 82 6.96 -11.55 -4.50
CA ASP A 82 6.71 -11.83 -3.08
C ASP A 82 5.23 -11.59 -2.72
N LEU A 83 4.61 -10.55 -3.27
CA LEU A 83 3.18 -10.34 -3.12
C LEU A 83 2.36 -11.49 -3.75
N MET A 84 2.78 -12.04 -4.90
CA MET A 84 2.14 -13.22 -5.51
C MET A 84 2.28 -14.46 -4.63
N VAL A 85 3.42 -14.66 -3.98
CA VAL A 85 3.63 -15.73 -2.99
C VAL A 85 2.57 -15.64 -1.89
N GLN A 86 2.30 -14.46 -1.32
CA GLN A 86 1.27 -14.27 -0.28
C GLN A 86 -0.11 -14.73 -0.77
N VAL A 87 -0.48 -14.36 -2.00
CA VAL A 87 -1.79 -14.78 -2.58
C VAL A 87 -1.88 -16.31 -2.69
N VAL A 88 -0.83 -16.97 -3.19
CA VAL A 88 -0.80 -18.43 -3.36
C VAL A 88 -0.79 -19.14 -2.01
N PHE A 89 -0.03 -18.64 -1.01
CA PHE A 89 -0.05 -19.18 0.35
C PHE A 89 -1.44 -19.15 0.97
N HIS A 90 -2.12 -18.01 0.91
CA HIS A 90 -3.49 -17.90 1.41
C HIS A 90 -4.46 -18.85 0.70
N ALA A 91 -4.32 -19.03 -0.61
CA ALA A 91 -5.15 -19.94 -1.37
C ALA A 91 -4.86 -21.42 -0.99
N ASP A 92 -3.60 -21.78 -0.75
CA ASP A 92 -3.23 -23.14 -0.34
C ASP A 92 -3.71 -23.47 1.09
N ILE A 93 -3.62 -22.52 2.03
CA ILE A 93 -4.17 -22.65 3.39
C ILE A 93 -5.68 -22.89 3.33
N ALA A 94 -6.41 -22.09 2.53
CA ALA A 94 -7.85 -22.24 2.36
C ALA A 94 -8.23 -23.59 1.72
N ARG A 95 -7.46 -24.05 0.74
CA ARG A 95 -7.62 -25.39 0.12
C ARG A 95 -7.46 -26.52 1.13
N GLU A 96 -6.46 -26.41 2.01
CA GLU A 96 -6.26 -27.40 3.09
C GLU A 96 -7.42 -27.41 4.10
N ALA A 97 -8.00 -26.24 4.39
CA ALA A 97 -9.17 -26.10 5.24
C ALA A 97 -10.48 -26.54 4.57
N GLY A 98 -10.49 -26.66 3.24
CA GLY A 98 -11.69 -26.98 2.45
C GLY A 98 -12.63 -25.80 2.24
N ASP A 99 -12.13 -24.55 2.40
CA ASP A 99 -12.92 -23.33 2.28
C ASP A 99 -13.07 -22.89 0.82
N PHE A 100 -11.96 -22.76 0.12
CA PHE A 100 -11.87 -22.41 -1.31
C PHE A 100 -10.49 -22.78 -1.85
N GLN A 101 -10.31 -22.69 -3.15
CA GLN A 101 -9.04 -22.93 -3.84
C GLN A 101 -8.68 -21.77 -4.77
N LEU A 102 -7.46 -21.75 -5.30
CA LEU A 102 -6.94 -20.68 -6.14
C LEU A 102 -7.82 -20.41 -7.36
N GLU A 103 -8.39 -21.45 -7.97
CA GLU A 103 -9.30 -21.34 -9.09
C GLU A 103 -10.57 -20.54 -8.75
N ASP A 104 -11.05 -20.60 -7.52
CA ASP A 104 -12.20 -19.81 -7.07
C ASP A 104 -11.82 -18.33 -6.95
N VAL A 105 -10.61 -18.03 -6.46
CA VAL A 105 -10.07 -16.67 -6.40
C VAL A 105 -9.97 -16.09 -7.82
N LEU A 106 -9.34 -16.84 -8.73
CA LEU A 106 -9.16 -16.43 -10.13
C LEU A 106 -10.51 -16.27 -10.85
N ARG A 107 -11.44 -17.21 -10.67
CA ARG A 107 -12.80 -17.13 -11.24
C ARG A 107 -13.53 -15.89 -10.74
N SER A 108 -13.45 -15.61 -9.45
CA SER A 108 -14.09 -14.45 -8.83
C SER A 108 -13.56 -13.14 -9.43
N ILE A 109 -12.24 -12.97 -9.48
CA ILE A 109 -11.66 -11.72 -10.01
C ILE A 109 -11.88 -11.58 -11.51
N ASN A 110 -11.68 -12.63 -12.29
CA ASN A 110 -11.88 -12.59 -13.75
C ASN A 110 -13.33 -12.25 -14.10
N SER A 111 -14.31 -12.91 -13.47
CA SER A 111 -15.73 -12.61 -13.66
C SER A 111 -16.08 -11.17 -13.29
N LYS A 112 -15.48 -10.66 -12.22
CA LYS A 112 -15.65 -9.26 -11.77
C LYS A 112 -15.08 -8.27 -12.78
N LEU A 113 -13.86 -8.51 -13.29
CA LEU A 113 -13.22 -7.65 -14.28
C LEU A 113 -14.01 -7.61 -15.59
N ILE A 114 -14.43 -8.77 -16.12
CA ILE A 114 -15.23 -8.87 -17.35
C ILE A 114 -16.55 -8.10 -17.19
N ARG A 115 -17.27 -8.33 -16.09
CA ARG A 115 -18.57 -7.68 -15.84
C ARG A 115 -18.45 -6.16 -15.68
N ARG A 116 -17.38 -5.67 -15.04
CA ARG A 116 -17.18 -4.24 -14.79
C ARG A 116 -16.56 -3.48 -15.95
N HIS A 117 -16.18 -4.16 -17.04
CA HIS A 117 -15.67 -3.55 -18.26
C HIS A 117 -16.54 -3.93 -19.48
N PRO A 118 -17.84 -3.60 -19.47
CA PRO A 118 -18.72 -3.96 -20.59
C PRO A 118 -18.35 -3.26 -21.90
N HIS A 119 -17.59 -2.16 -21.82
CA HIS A 119 -17.05 -1.45 -22.98
C HIS A 119 -15.86 -2.16 -23.64
N VAL A 120 -15.26 -3.17 -22.97
CA VAL A 120 -14.17 -4.01 -23.51
C VAL A 120 -14.66 -5.42 -23.84
N PHE A 121 -15.49 -5.99 -22.97
CA PHE A 121 -15.89 -7.41 -23.05
C PHE A 121 -17.37 -7.62 -23.45
N GLY A 122 -18.09 -6.54 -23.77
CA GLY A 122 -19.52 -6.58 -24.15
C GLY A 122 -19.89 -5.44 -25.09
N ASP A 123 -21.16 -5.06 -25.10
CA ASP A 123 -21.72 -4.02 -26.00
C ASP A 123 -21.73 -2.61 -25.36
N GLY A 124 -21.18 -2.46 -24.17
CA GLY A 124 -21.09 -1.17 -23.48
C GLY A 124 -20.19 -0.18 -24.24
N LYS A 125 -20.42 1.13 -24.02
CA LYS A 125 -19.60 2.18 -24.62
C LYS A 125 -19.05 3.08 -23.53
N ALA A 126 -17.83 3.53 -23.67
CA ALA A 126 -17.21 4.58 -22.89
C ALA A 126 -16.14 5.27 -23.74
N GLU A 127 -16.23 6.59 -23.88
CA GLU A 127 -15.37 7.37 -24.77
C GLU A 127 -14.13 7.93 -24.03
N ASN A 128 -14.20 7.96 -22.71
CA ASN A 128 -13.13 8.50 -21.85
C ASN A 128 -13.11 7.84 -20.46
N ALA A 129 -12.01 8.05 -19.73
CA ALA A 129 -11.81 7.46 -18.42
C ALA A 129 -12.90 7.83 -17.39
N ARG A 130 -13.45 9.05 -17.45
CA ARG A 130 -14.52 9.51 -16.56
C ARG A 130 -15.82 8.73 -16.75
N GLU A 131 -16.16 8.39 -17.99
CA GLU A 131 -17.32 7.55 -18.29
C GLU A 131 -17.10 6.11 -17.80
N VAL A 132 -15.89 5.58 -17.96
CA VAL A 132 -15.52 4.27 -17.42
C VAL A 132 -15.71 4.26 -15.91
N GLU A 133 -15.21 5.26 -15.19
CA GLU A 133 -15.34 5.35 -13.73
C GLU A 133 -16.81 5.45 -13.29
N LYS A 134 -17.62 6.26 -13.96
CA LYS A 134 -19.05 6.37 -13.68
C LYS A 134 -19.77 5.03 -13.86
N ASN A 135 -19.55 4.36 -14.97
CA ASN A 135 -20.15 3.06 -15.26
C ASN A 135 -19.70 2.00 -14.23
N TRP A 136 -18.43 2.03 -13.85
CA TRP A 136 -17.88 1.15 -12.82
C TRP A 136 -18.57 1.32 -11.46
N GLU A 137 -18.75 2.56 -10.99
CA GLU A 137 -19.44 2.83 -9.72
C GLU A 137 -20.92 2.43 -9.78
N GLN A 138 -21.61 2.64 -10.92
CA GLN A 138 -22.97 2.18 -11.09
C GLN A 138 -23.06 0.65 -10.97
N ILE A 139 -22.22 -0.09 -11.69
CA ILE A 139 -22.19 -1.56 -11.63
C ILE A 139 -21.90 -2.05 -10.21
N LYS A 140 -20.95 -1.42 -9.49
CA LYS A 140 -20.68 -1.73 -8.08
C LYS A 140 -21.88 -1.48 -7.16
N ALA A 141 -22.65 -0.42 -7.42
CA ALA A 141 -23.86 -0.14 -6.65
C ALA A 141 -24.95 -1.20 -6.88
N GLU A 142 -25.15 -1.62 -8.13
CA GLU A 142 -26.07 -2.70 -8.50
C GLU A 142 -25.65 -4.03 -7.88
N GLU A 143 -24.36 -4.37 -7.90
CA GLU A 143 -23.82 -5.58 -7.26
C GLU A 143 -24.08 -5.60 -5.74
N ARG A 144 -23.87 -4.48 -5.05
CA ARG A 144 -24.16 -4.36 -3.61
C ARG A 144 -25.65 -4.51 -3.32
N GLN A 145 -26.48 -3.87 -4.13
CA GLN A 145 -27.94 -3.99 -3.98
C GLN A 145 -28.40 -5.44 -4.19
N ALA A 146 -27.86 -6.13 -5.18
CA ALA A 146 -28.19 -7.53 -5.46
C ALA A 146 -27.79 -8.48 -4.32
N LYS A 147 -26.72 -8.15 -3.58
CA LYS A 147 -26.27 -8.91 -2.40
C LYS A 147 -27.00 -8.51 -1.10
N GLY A 148 -27.87 -7.51 -1.13
CA GLY A 148 -28.52 -6.99 0.09
C GLY A 148 -27.56 -6.26 1.03
N GLU A 149 -26.39 -5.84 0.53
CA GLU A 149 -25.40 -5.08 1.29
C GLU A 149 -25.93 -3.66 1.57
N SER A 150 -25.44 -3.05 2.66
CA SER A 150 -25.80 -1.69 3.04
C SER A 150 -25.62 -0.68 1.91
N LYS A 151 -26.51 0.31 1.87
CA LYS A 151 -26.43 1.46 0.96
C LYS A 151 -25.50 2.57 1.48
N SER A 152 -25.05 2.48 2.73
CA SER A 152 -24.16 3.50 3.31
C SER A 152 -22.78 3.49 2.63
N PRO A 153 -22.29 4.64 2.15
CA PRO A 153 -20.99 4.71 1.50
C PRO A 153 -19.81 4.38 2.45
N VAL A 154 -20.00 4.55 3.76
CA VAL A 154 -18.92 4.31 4.75
C VAL A 154 -18.83 2.85 5.19
N GLU A 155 -19.91 2.07 5.05
CA GLU A 155 -19.91 0.67 5.43
C GLU A 155 -19.07 -0.19 4.47
N GLY A 156 -18.46 -1.27 5.02
CA GLY A 156 -17.60 -2.19 4.25
C GLY A 156 -16.27 -1.56 3.81
N SER A 157 -15.82 -0.50 4.47
CA SER A 157 -14.45 -0.02 4.33
C SER A 157 -13.52 -0.89 5.19
N PRO A 158 -12.37 -1.34 4.67
CA PRO A 158 -11.40 -2.09 5.47
C PRO A 158 -10.86 -1.18 6.60
N ILE A 159 -11.21 -1.52 7.86
CA ILE A 159 -10.82 -0.72 9.04
C ILE A 159 -9.34 -0.84 9.39
N ASP A 160 -8.67 -1.86 8.86
CA ASP A 160 -7.24 -2.13 9.10
C ASP A 160 -6.31 -1.36 8.14
N LEU A 161 -6.87 -0.50 7.28
CA LEU A 161 -6.07 0.41 6.46
C LEU A 161 -5.30 1.41 7.34
N PRO A 162 -4.13 1.91 6.89
CA PRO A 162 -3.49 3.06 7.50
C PRO A 162 -4.46 4.23 7.64
N ALA A 163 -4.38 4.98 8.74
CA ALA A 163 -5.42 5.94 9.13
C ALA A 163 -5.70 7.01 8.07
N LEU A 164 -4.66 7.53 7.40
CA LEU A 164 -4.83 8.53 6.35
C LEU A 164 -5.48 7.93 5.10
N ALA A 165 -5.07 6.71 4.71
CA ALA A 165 -5.67 5.98 3.59
C ALA A 165 -7.15 5.64 3.88
N TYR A 166 -7.48 5.23 5.11
CA TYR A 166 -8.84 4.96 5.53
C TYR A 166 -9.71 6.23 5.49
N ALA A 167 -9.22 7.34 6.02
CA ALA A 167 -9.92 8.63 6.01
C ALA A 167 -10.18 9.09 4.57
N GLN A 168 -9.18 9.01 3.68
CA GLN A 168 -9.35 9.37 2.27
C GLN A 168 -10.37 8.47 1.57
N LEU A 169 -10.31 7.15 1.79
CA LEU A 169 -11.28 6.21 1.22
C LEU A 169 -12.72 6.55 1.64
N MET A 170 -12.94 6.91 2.91
CA MET A 170 -14.26 7.33 3.38
C MET A 170 -14.71 8.61 2.71
N GLN A 171 -13.85 9.62 2.65
CA GLN A 171 -14.13 10.91 2.01
C GLN A 171 -14.43 10.77 0.52
N ASP A 172 -13.68 9.94 -0.21
CA ASP A 172 -13.97 9.63 -1.61
C ASP A 172 -15.35 9.01 -1.80
N ARG A 173 -15.73 8.09 -0.92
CA ARG A 173 -17.03 7.41 -0.99
C ARG A 173 -18.19 8.34 -0.68
N VAL A 174 -18.07 9.16 0.36
CA VAL A 174 -19.15 10.11 0.73
C VAL A 174 -19.24 11.27 -0.26
N GLY A 175 -18.10 11.72 -0.82
CA GLY A 175 -18.08 12.70 -1.90
C GLY A 175 -18.81 12.20 -3.14
N LYS A 176 -18.54 10.97 -3.58
CA LYS A 176 -19.27 10.31 -4.69
C LYS A 176 -20.78 10.12 -4.39
N ALA A 177 -21.16 10.06 -3.12
CA ALA A 177 -22.57 9.99 -2.69
C ALA A 177 -23.25 11.37 -2.62
N GLY A 178 -22.52 12.46 -2.91
CA GLY A 178 -23.04 13.83 -2.93
C GLY A 178 -22.78 14.63 -1.64
N PHE A 179 -22.00 14.10 -0.69
CA PHE A 179 -21.55 14.86 0.48
C PHE A 179 -20.15 15.43 0.19
N GLU A 180 -20.14 16.52 -0.57
CA GLU A 180 -18.92 17.14 -1.11
C GLU A 180 -19.05 18.67 -1.13
N TRP A 181 -17.93 19.35 -0.97
CA TRP A 181 -17.84 20.79 -1.17
C TRP A 181 -17.97 21.17 -2.66
N ASP A 182 -18.45 22.36 -2.94
CA ASP A 182 -18.54 22.87 -4.32
C ASP A 182 -17.17 23.10 -4.95
N ASP A 183 -16.21 23.53 -4.13
CA ASP A 183 -14.81 23.77 -4.52
C ASP A 183 -13.85 23.61 -3.33
N ILE A 184 -12.55 23.68 -3.61
CA ILE A 184 -11.47 23.56 -2.62
C ILE A 184 -11.50 24.66 -1.54
N SER A 185 -12.14 25.80 -1.80
CA SER A 185 -12.21 26.92 -0.84
C SER A 185 -12.95 26.50 0.43
N GLY A 186 -14.02 25.70 0.29
CA GLY A 186 -14.76 25.17 1.45
C GLY A 186 -13.90 24.29 2.36
N VAL A 187 -12.99 23.51 1.76
CA VAL A 187 -12.03 22.68 2.54
C VAL A 187 -11.00 23.55 3.24
N LEU A 188 -10.50 24.60 2.58
CA LEU A 188 -9.55 25.54 3.17
C LEU A 188 -10.17 26.35 4.30
N ASP A 189 -11.43 26.80 4.14
CA ASP A 189 -12.15 27.49 5.19
C ASP A 189 -12.36 26.58 6.41
N LYS A 190 -12.71 25.30 6.19
CA LYS A 190 -12.82 24.31 7.27
C LYS A 190 -11.49 24.07 7.98
N LEU A 191 -10.36 24.03 7.25
CA LEU A 191 -9.04 23.92 7.88
C LEU A 191 -8.73 25.11 8.81
N VAL A 192 -9.11 26.32 8.41
CA VAL A 192 -8.96 27.53 9.25
C VAL A 192 -9.84 27.45 10.50
N GLU A 193 -11.06 26.93 10.35
CA GLU A 193 -12.00 26.70 11.45
C GLU A 193 -11.42 25.71 12.47
N GLU A 194 -10.92 24.53 12.03
CA GLU A 194 -10.32 23.51 12.92
C GLU A 194 -9.09 24.08 13.68
N VAL A 195 -8.25 24.87 12.99
CA VAL A 195 -7.13 25.55 13.66
C VAL A 195 -7.61 26.53 14.73
N ALA A 196 -8.72 27.22 14.50
CA ALA A 196 -9.28 28.15 15.49
C ALA A 196 -9.88 27.41 16.69
N GLU A 197 -10.56 26.28 16.47
CA GLU A 197 -11.14 25.41 17.50
C GLU A 197 -10.04 24.79 18.36
N PHE A 198 -8.96 24.26 17.76
CA PHE A 198 -7.79 23.79 18.48
C PHE A 198 -7.15 24.87 19.40
N ARG A 199 -7.13 26.13 18.95
CA ARG A 199 -6.56 27.24 19.74
C ARG A 199 -7.36 27.57 21.00
N VAL A 200 -8.67 27.38 20.96
CA VAL A 200 -9.56 27.69 22.10
C VAL A 200 -9.85 26.49 22.97
N ALA A 201 -9.54 25.28 22.51
CA ALA A 201 -9.65 24.04 23.26
C ALA A 201 -8.86 24.13 24.58
N SER A 202 -9.55 23.84 25.69
CA SER A 202 -9.06 24.07 27.05
C SER A 202 -8.58 22.80 27.75
N THR A 203 -9.17 21.64 27.39
CA THR A 203 -8.81 20.34 27.96
C THR A 203 -7.94 19.52 27.01
N ALA A 204 -7.29 18.48 27.53
CA ALA A 204 -6.52 17.56 26.70
C ALA A 204 -7.41 16.80 25.71
N GLU A 205 -8.60 16.40 26.16
CA GLU A 205 -9.58 15.67 25.35
C GLU A 205 -10.11 16.52 24.18
N GLU A 206 -10.45 17.80 24.45
CA GLU A 206 -10.82 18.74 23.38
C GLU A 206 -9.68 18.91 22.37
N LYS A 207 -8.44 19.08 22.81
CA LYS A 207 -7.28 19.21 21.91
C LYS A 207 -7.02 17.97 21.07
N GLU A 208 -7.20 16.78 21.64
CA GLU A 208 -7.09 15.53 20.89
C GLU A 208 -8.19 15.41 19.83
N HIS A 209 -9.41 15.85 20.14
CA HIS A 209 -10.53 15.89 19.19
C HIS A 209 -10.20 16.79 18.00
N GLU A 210 -9.86 18.06 18.27
CA GLU A 210 -9.54 19.04 17.23
C GLU A 210 -8.31 18.64 16.39
N LEU A 211 -7.31 17.95 16.98
CA LEU A 211 -6.20 17.38 16.21
C LEU A 211 -6.67 16.29 15.26
N GLY A 212 -7.64 15.47 15.66
CA GLY A 212 -8.26 14.48 14.80
C GLY A 212 -8.96 15.15 13.60
N ASP A 213 -9.74 16.21 13.84
CA ASP A 213 -10.48 16.94 12.81
C ASP A 213 -9.54 17.70 11.87
N LEU A 214 -8.46 18.28 12.40
CA LEU A 214 -7.37 18.86 11.59
C LEU A 214 -6.75 17.83 10.64
N LEU A 215 -6.39 16.64 11.15
CA LEU A 215 -5.82 15.58 10.32
C LEU A 215 -6.80 15.11 9.25
N PHE A 216 -8.08 14.95 9.61
CA PHE A 216 -9.13 14.55 8.68
C PHE A 216 -9.35 15.60 7.58
N THR A 217 -9.32 16.89 7.93
CA THR A 217 -9.45 18.00 6.98
C THR A 217 -8.23 18.12 6.07
N ILE A 218 -7.01 17.85 6.58
CA ILE A 218 -5.78 17.79 5.77
C ILE A 218 -5.88 16.65 4.74
N VAL A 219 -6.39 15.48 5.13
CA VAL A 219 -6.65 14.39 4.19
C VAL A 219 -7.62 14.82 3.09
N ASN A 220 -8.71 15.53 3.45
CA ASN A 220 -9.65 16.06 2.48
C ASN A 220 -8.99 17.05 1.51
N LEU A 221 -8.19 17.97 2.04
CA LEU A 221 -7.43 18.90 1.19
C LEU A 221 -6.51 18.15 0.22
N THR A 222 -5.82 17.12 0.69
CA THR A 222 -4.96 16.30 -0.16
C THR A 222 -5.75 15.61 -1.27
N ARG A 223 -6.91 15.05 -0.95
CA ARG A 223 -7.83 14.44 -1.91
C ARG A 223 -8.26 15.42 -3.01
N TRP A 224 -8.58 16.66 -2.66
CA TRP A 224 -8.93 17.72 -3.61
C TRP A 224 -7.80 18.09 -4.58
N THR A 225 -6.55 17.85 -4.21
CA THR A 225 -5.40 18.00 -5.12
C THR A 225 -5.19 16.82 -6.06
N GLY A 226 -5.96 15.75 -5.91
CA GLY A 226 -5.79 14.50 -6.65
C GLY A 226 -4.64 13.62 -6.14
N ALA A 227 -4.07 13.95 -4.97
CA ALA A 227 -2.99 13.18 -4.37
C ALA A 227 -3.54 12.15 -3.34
N HIS A 228 -2.71 11.17 -3.00
CA HIS A 228 -3.00 10.19 -1.96
C HIS A 228 -2.32 10.61 -0.64
N ALA A 229 -3.11 10.78 0.42
CA ALA A 229 -2.64 11.35 1.69
C ALA A 229 -1.55 10.48 2.35
N GLU A 230 -1.70 9.17 2.32
CA GLU A 230 -0.70 8.23 2.85
C GLU A 230 0.63 8.37 2.09
N ASP A 231 0.60 8.43 0.75
CA ASP A 231 1.80 8.57 -0.08
C ASP A 231 2.48 9.93 0.12
N VAL A 232 1.70 11.01 0.15
CA VAL A 232 2.25 12.36 0.40
C VAL A 232 2.95 12.42 1.75
N PHE A 233 2.37 11.82 2.78
CA PHE A 233 2.94 11.82 4.12
C PHE A 233 4.16 10.89 4.22
N ARG A 234 4.11 9.72 3.62
CA ARG A 234 5.25 8.78 3.51
C ARG A 234 6.44 9.44 2.82
N GLN A 235 6.23 10.12 1.69
CA GLN A 235 7.28 10.88 1.00
C GLN A 235 7.83 12.04 1.86
N ALA A 236 6.99 12.69 2.65
CA ALA A 236 7.44 13.73 3.59
C ALA A 236 8.36 13.13 4.67
N ASN A 237 8.02 11.96 5.21
CA ASN A 237 8.83 11.22 6.18
C ASN A 237 10.19 10.82 5.57
N GLN A 238 10.20 10.28 4.36
CA GLN A 238 11.43 9.92 3.64
C GLN A 238 12.32 11.15 3.37
N ARG A 239 11.72 12.29 2.95
CA ARG A 239 12.47 13.55 2.79
C ARG A 239 13.07 14.03 4.11
N PHE A 240 12.31 13.93 5.19
CA PHE A 240 12.80 14.29 6.52
C PHE A 240 13.99 13.41 6.93
N SER A 241 13.86 12.10 6.81
CA SER A 241 14.94 11.13 7.13
C SER A 241 16.20 11.40 6.32
N ARG A 242 16.08 11.55 5.00
CA ARG A 242 17.24 11.85 4.14
C ARG A 242 17.94 13.16 4.53
N ARG A 243 17.18 14.21 4.84
CA ARG A 243 17.73 15.48 5.29
C ARG A 243 18.40 15.36 6.64
N TYR A 244 17.82 14.59 7.56
CA TYR A 244 18.40 14.37 8.89
C TYR A 244 19.72 13.61 8.81
N LEU A 245 19.79 12.53 8.02
CA LEU A 245 21.03 11.80 7.75
C LEU A 245 22.09 12.70 7.10
N SER A 246 21.69 13.57 6.18
CA SER A 246 22.61 14.55 5.58
C SER A 246 23.15 15.56 6.62
N MET A 247 22.34 15.96 7.60
CA MET A 247 22.84 16.82 8.71
C MET A 247 23.87 16.11 9.58
N GLU A 248 23.67 14.83 9.87
CA GLU A 248 24.63 14.01 10.63
C GLU A 248 25.96 13.90 9.87
N SER A 249 25.89 13.57 8.57
CA SER A 249 27.07 13.51 7.69
C SER A 249 27.83 14.84 7.62
N LEU A 250 27.11 15.97 7.48
CA LEU A 250 27.71 17.31 7.47
C LEU A 250 28.37 17.67 8.81
N ALA A 251 27.82 17.23 9.94
CA ALA A 251 28.42 17.44 11.24
C ALA A 251 29.71 16.61 11.40
N GLU A 252 29.67 15.35 10.99
CA GLU A 252 30.83 14.44 11.00
C GLU A 252 31.98 14.95 10.12
N GLU A 253 31.70 15.36 8.89
CA GLU A 253 32.66 15.97 7.97
C GLU A 253 33.36 17.22 8.58
N ARG A 254 32.67 17.93 9.47
CA ARG A 254 33.19 19.12 10.17
C ARG A 254 33.82 18.79 11.52
N GLY A 255 33.93 17.50 11.86
CA GLY A 255 34.50 17.04 13.13
C GLY A 255 33.67 17.47 14.35
N ARG A 256 32.35 17.64 14.19
CA ARG A 256 31.41 18.06 15.26
C ARG A 256 30.58 16.88 15.73
N ASP A 257 30.45 16.73 17.03
CA ASP A 257 29.45 15.81 17.59
C ASP A 257 28.04 16.38 17.38
N PHE A 258 27.26 15.70 16.54
CA PHE A 258 25.87 16.12 16.21
C PHE A 258 24.97 16.27 17.44
N ASN A 259 25.14 15.40 18.45
CA ASN A 259 24.34 15.42 19.66
C ASN A 259 24.65 16.66 20.54
N GLY A 260 25.88 17.12 20.50
CA GLY A 260 26.34 18.32 21.24
C GLY A 260 25.98 19.64 20.57
N LEU A 261 25.39 19.66 19.37
CA LEU A 261 25.02 20.89 18.68
C LEU A 261 23.78 21.54 19.28
N THR A 262 23.80 22.86 19.35
CA THR A 262 22.61 23.65 19.68
C THR A 262 21.56 23.60 18.62
N LEU A 263 20.30 23.93 18.93
CA LEU A 263 19.19 23.95 17.96
C LEU A 263 19.52 24.85 16.77
N ASN A 264 20.06 26.05 16.98
CA ASN A 264 20.42 26.96 15.89
C ASN A 264 21.47 26.36 14.96
N GLN A 265 22.48 25.66 15.50
CA GLN A 265 23.48 24.96 14.69
C GLN A 265 22.87 23.80 13.88
N LYS A 266 21.91 23.08 14.48
CA LYS A 266 21.15 22.04 13.76
C LYS A 266 20.26 22.63 12.67
N GLU A 267 19.65 23.79 12.91
CA GLU A 267 18.86 24.50 11.89
C GLU A 267 19.73 24.99 10.72
N ASP A 268 20.97 25.41 10.96
CA ASP A 268 21.91 25.76 9.90
C ASP A 268 22.22 24.53 9.04
N LEU A 269 22.53 23.38 9.67
CA LEU A 269 22.75 22.12 8.96
C LEU A 269 21.49 21.68 8.20
N TRP A 270 20.31 21.86 8.77
CA TRP A 270 19.03 21.58 8.10
C TRP A 270 18.84 22.40 6.82
N ARG A 271 19.18 23.70 6.86
CA ARG A 271 19.12 24.55 5.67
C ARG A 271 20.09 24.11 4.58
N GLU A 272 21.28 23.61 4.96
CA GLU A 272 22.24 23.05 4.01
C GLU A 272 21.75 21.70 3.45
N ALA A 273 21.31 20.79 4.32
CA ALA A 273 20.76 19.50 3.92
C ALA A 273 19.60 19.64 2.92
N LYS A 274 18.72 20.64 3.10
CA LYS A 274 17.66 20.94 2.12
C LYS A 274 18.18 21.33 0.74
N LYS A 275 19.37 21.88 0.63
CA LYS A 275 19.98 22.24 -0.67
C LYS A 275 20.63 21.04 -1.35
N ILE A 276 21.07 20.06 -0.56
CA ILE A 276 21.76 18.85 -1.02
C ILE A 276 20.76 17.78 -1.44
N VAL A 277 19.73 17.59 -0.62
CA VAL A 277 18.79 16.46 -0.77
C VAL A 277 17.50 16.87 -1.51
N GLY A 278 17.21 18.14 -1.60
CA GLY A 278 15.99 18.64 -2.26
C GLY A 278 14.81 18.82 -1.32
#